data_742dcd3adec6ad13898c99b3e371b94b
#
_entry.id   742dcd3adec6ad13898c99b3e371b94b
#
_cell.length_a   1.000
_cell.length_b   1.000
_cell.length_c   1.000
_cell.angle_alpha   90.00
_cell.angle_beta   90.00
_cell.angle_gamma   90.00
#
_symmetry.space_group_name_H-M   'P 1'
#
loop_
_entity.id
_entity.type
_entity.pdbx_description
1 polymer ?
#
loop_
_entity_poly.entity_id
_entity_poly.type
_entity_poly.pdbx_seq_one_letter_code
_entity_poly.pdbx_strand_id
1 'polypeptide(L)'
;KIFNDTLIYSRDASFNPDFERAAQIWALAYEAKHGESVDGVLSLTPTIIQKVLRISGPITLPDGTELNGDNAVSVLQYELYYKYLSDRGTNVDYNEANEYVDGLFAETAKQAMAVLVSGFDFKRINEYVDMFNEGVEENTIMLWFVDEQEEQYAKDAGCSGNLNDDPANPEAGVFFSLYEPCKLGWFLNIDTEMSEPVINADGTRSYDITVTLTNTIKRSNITRAGGYILGGFNGGIRGFVHLFAPAGGTIGNFETNNGLKITTDEYDNLEVGYNVDLVVEAGSPQVIKYTVTTAEGVDTPLKIRTTPTLQAYR
;
A
#
# COMPACT_ATOMS: atom_id res chain seq x y z
N LYS A 1 7.63 -13.35 -13.39
CA LYS A 1 6.63 -12.94 -14.38
C LYS A 1 5.64 -11.94 -13.79
N ILE A 2 4.93 -12.31 -12.71
CA ILE A 2 3.91 -11.49 -12.06
C ILE A 2 4.48 -10.14 -11.59
N PHE A 3 5.73 -10.12 -11.11
CA PHE A 3 6.44 -8.93 -10.65
C PHE A 3 7.50 -8.44 -11.65
N ASN A 4 7.37 -8.81 -12.93
CA ASN A 4 8.24 -8.40 -14.04
C ASN A 4 9.72 -8.74 -13.85
N ASP A 5 10.06 -9.74 -13.00
CA ASP A 5 11.42 -10.22 -12.70
C ASP A 5 12.43 -9.09 -12.34
N THR A 6 11.95 -7.99 -11.74
CA THR A 6 12.71 -6.75 -11.51
C THR A 6 13.04 -6.48 -10.05
N LEU A 7 13.07 -7.49 -9.18
CA LEU A 7 13.54 -7.34 -7.80
C LEU A 7 15.06 -7.13 -7.78
N ILE A 8 15.49 -5.90 -8.00
CA ILE A 8 16.92 -5.53 -8.00
C ILE A 8 17.34 -4.97 -6.63
N TYR A 9 16.41 -4.31 -5.93
CA TYR A 9 16.65 -3.68 -4.64
C TYR A 9 15.71 -4.25 -3.57
N SER A 10 16.14 -4.27 -2.32
CA SER A 10 15.29 -4.73 -1.19
C SER A 10 13.96 -3.96 -1.08
N ARG A 11 13.96 -2.67 -1.44
CA ARG A 11 12.74 -1.85 -1.49
C ARG A 11 11.67 -2.39 -2.45
N ASP A 12 12.11 -3.11 -3.51
CA ASP A 12 11.21 -3.65 -4.54
C ASP A 12 10.40 -4.85 -4.01
N ALA A 13 10.75 -5.37 -2.82
CA ALA A 13 9.96 -6.40 -2.14
C ALA A 13 8.52 -5.95 -1.90
N SER A 14 8.28 -4.64 -1.75
CA SER A 14 6.93 -4.05 -1.62
C SER A 14 6.05 -4.16 -2.88
N PHE A 15 6.59 -4.62 -4.01
CA PHE A 15 5.77 -4.97 -5.18
C PHE A 15 4.96 -6.25 -4.95
N ASN A 16 5.41 -7.09 -4.02
CA ASN A 16 4.67 -8.26 -3.61
C ASN A 16 3.55 -7.84 -2.64
N PRO A 17 2.27 -8.08 -2.95
CA PRO A 17 1.15 -7.76 -2.06
C PRO A 17 1.08 -8.66 -0.82
N ASP A 18 1.79 -9.79 -0.81
CA ASP A 18 1.97 -10.63 0.36
C ASP A 18 3.05 -10.04 1.27
N PHE A 19 2.62 -9.45 2.39
CA PHE A 19 3.53 -8.80 3.31
C PHE A 19 4.48 -9.77 4.00
N GLU A 20 4.07 -11.00 4.28
CA GLU A 20 4.95 -12.02 4.85
C GLU A 20 6.17 -12.23 3.95
N ARG A 21 5.95 -12.37 2.63
CA ARG A 21 7.04 -12.53 1.66
C ARG A 21 7.93 -11.28 1.54
N ALA A 22 7.31 -10.10 1.54
CA ALA A 22 8.05 -8.84 1.51
C ALA A 22 8.92 -8.68 2.77
N ALA A 23 8.37 -8.97 3.94
CA ALA A 23 9.04 -8.89 5.22
C ALA A 23 10.24 -9.85 5.32
N GLN A 24 10.08 -11.09 4.84
CA GLN A 24 11.17 -12.06 4.76
C GLN A 24 12.35 -11.52 3.91
N ILE A 25 12.05 -10.89 2.76
CA ILE A 25 13.09 -10.29 1.90
C ILE A 25 13.79 -9.13 2.63
N TRP A 26 13.05 -8.28 3.33
CA TRP A 26 13.64 -7.17 4.08
C TRP A 26 14.47 -7.65 5.27
N ALA A 27 14.03 -8.67 6.00
CA ALA A 27 14.80 -9.28 7.08
C ALA A 27 16.14 -9.83 6.58
N LEU A 28 16.13 -10.60 5.48
CA LEU A 28 17.34 -11.11 4.84
C LEU A 28 18.28 -10.00 4.34
N ALA A 29 17.71 -8.94 3.74
CA ALA A 29 18.49 -7.80 3.27
C ALA A 29 19.13 -7.01 4.43
N TYR A 30 18.42 -6.89 5.56
CA TYR A 30 18.95 -6.28 6.77
C TYR A 30 20.10 -7.08 7.35
N GLU A 31 19.91 -8.39 7.51
CA GLU A 31 20.96 -9.31 8.01
C GLU A 31 22.20 -9.27 7.11
N ALA A 32 22.01 -9.33 5.78
CA ALA A 32 23.12 -9.26 4.83
C ALA A 32 23.91 -7.94 4.93
N LYS A 33 23.24 -6.84 5.26
CA LYS A 33 23.86 -5.51 5.35
C LYS A 33 24.51 -5.24 6.72
N HIS A 34 23.89 -5.70 7.80
CA HIS A 34 24.26 -5.34 9.17
C HIS A 34 24.90 -6.49 9.95
N GLY A 35 24.80 -7.74 9.48
CA GLY A 35 25.30 -8.93 10.15
C GLY A 35 24.48 -9.33 11.40
N GLU A 36 23.28 -8.79 11.54
CA GLU A 36 22.38 -9.02 12.68
C GLU A 36 21.01 -9.49 12.14
N SER A 37 20.46 -10.54 12.73
CA SER A 37 19.09 -10.99 12.44
C SER A 37 18.07 -10.12 13.18
N VAL A 38 16.84 -10.10 12.67
CA VAL A 38 15.69 -9.46 13.31
C VAL A 38 14.69 -10.51 13.76
N ASP A 39 13.92 -10.23 14.80
CA ASP A 39 12.86 -11.11 15.29
C ASP A 39 11.56 -10.95 14.48
N GLY A 40 11.42 -9.83 13.77
CA GLY A 40 10.25 -9.55 12.94
C GLY A 40 10.37 -8.24 12.16
N VAL A 41 9.32 -7.93 11.40
CA VAL A 41 9.20 -6.70 10.60
C VAL A 41 7.86 -6.04 10.88
N LEU A 42 7.90 -4.76 11.23
CA LEU A 42 6.73 -3.91 11.38
C LEU A 42 6.64 -2.92 10.22
N SER A 43 5.54 -2.94 9.49
CA SER A 43 5.22 -1.91 8.49
C SER A 43 4.36 -0.81 9.13
N LEU A 44 4.85 0.42 9.08
CA LEU A 44 4.13 1.61 9.49
C LEU A 44 4.04 2.61 8.35
N THR A 45 2.84 3.04 8.04
CA THR A 45 2.61 4.07 7.04
C THR A 45 2.56 5.46 7.67
N PRO A 46 2.78 6.56 6.92
CA PRO A 46 2.58 7.91 7.42
C PRO A 46 1.18 8.19 7.98
N THR A 47 0.17 7.42 7.56
CA THR A 47 -1.21 7.51 8.10
C THR A 47 -1.25 7.12 9.57
N ILE A 48 -0.52 6.07 9.96
CA ILE A 48 -0.39 5.64 11.35
C ILE A 48 0.39 6.67 12.17
N ILE A 49 1.46 7.23 11.61
CA ILE A 49 2.20 8.31 12.27
C ILE A 49 1.25 9.47 12.58
N GLN A 50 0.40 9.87 11.65
CA GLN A 50 -0.59 10.93 11.88
C GLN A 50 -1.59 10.56 12.98
N LYS A 51 -2.08 9.31 13.00
CA LYS A 51 -2.98 8.81 14.05
C LYS A 51 -2.28 8.81 15.44
N VAL A 52 -1.02 8.38 15.51
CA VAL A 52 -0.20 8.46 16.73
C VAL A 52 -0.09 9.90 17.21
N LEU A 53 0.26 10.83 16.32
CA LEU A 53 0.41 12.25 16.69
C LEU A 53 -0.91 12.91 17.11
N ARG A 54 -2.05 12.39 16.66
CA ARG A 54 -3.37 12.84 17.16
C ARG A 54 -3.60 12.46 18.62
N ILE A 55 -3.05 11.32 19.04
CA ILE A 55 -3.13 10.87 20.44
C ILE A 55 -2.05 11.54 21.29
N SER A 56 -0.81 11.57 20.84
CA SER A 56 0.35 11.95 21.65
C SER A 56 0.71 13.44 21.60
N GLY A 57 0.18 14.17 20.61
CA GLY A 57 0.55 15.56 20.35
C GLY A 57 1.63 15.71 19.27
N PRO A 58 1.94 16.95 18.87
CA PRO A 58 2.81 17.24 17.74
C PRO A 58 4.29 16.95 18.03
N ILE A 59 5.05 16.74 16.96
CA ILE A 59 6.52 16.69 16.97
C ILE A 59 7.08 17.77 16.03
N THR A 60 8.33 18.19 16.25
CA THR A 60 9.00 19.17 15.40
C THR A 60 10.23 18.55 14.77
N LEU A 61 10.32 18.64 13.45
CA LEU A 61 11.46 18.17 12.68
C LEU A 61 12.66 19.12 12.78
N PRO A 62 13.89 18.68 12.44
CA PRO A 62 15.10 19.51 12.50
C PRO A 62 15.03 20.80 11.65
N ASP A 63 14.23 20.82 10.59
CA ASP A 63 14.02 21.99 9.74
C ASP A 63 12.95 22.97 10.26
N GLY A 64 12.42 22.71 11.46
CA GLY A 64 11.35 23.48 12.08
C GLY A 64 9.92 23.11 11.61
N THR A 65 9.77 22.12 10.74
CA THR A 65 8.45 21.65 10.30
C THR A 65 7.73 20.94 11.45
N GLU A 66 6.53 21.39 11.81
CA GLU A 66 5.67 20.73 12.79
C GLU A 66 4.83 19.65 12.12
N LEU A 67 4.86 18.44 12.67
CA LEU A 67 3.97 17.33 12.33
C LEU A 67 2.99 17.11 13.47
N ASN A 68 1.71 16.97 13.13
CA ASN A 68 0.63 16.77 14.09
C ASN A 68 -0.44 15.81 13.56
N GLY A 69 -1.52 15.60 14.32
CA GLY A 69 -2.61 14.70 14.00
C GLY A 69 -3.42 15.04 12.74
N ASP A 70 -3.18 16.21 12.11
CA ASP A 70 -3.97 16.67 10.96
C ASP A 70 -3.13 16.85 9.69
N ASN A 71 -1.78 16.98 9.81
CA ASN A 71 -0.94 17.32 8.69
C ASN A 71 0.19 16.33 8.36
N ALA A 72 0.47 15.36 9.23
CA ALA A 72 1.67 14.51 9.06
C ALA A 72 1.67 13.77 7.70
N VAL A 73 0.52 13.28 7.25
CA VAL A 73 0.42 12.60 5.94
C VAL A 73 0.70 13.56 4.78
N SER A 74 0.06 14.74 4.76
CA SER A 74 0.27 15.71 3.67
C SER A 74 1.69 16.24 3.65
N VAL A 75 2.27 16.52 4.80
CA VAL A 75 3.65 16.98 4.92
C VAL A 75 4.62 15.92 4.42
N LEU A 76 4.54 14.70 4.94
CA LEU A 76 5.47 13.61 4.61
C LEU A 76 5.31 13.11 3.17
N GLN A 77 4.09 13.05 2.63
CA GLN A 77 3.84 12.46 1.31
C GLN A 77 3.86 13.48 0.16
N TYR A 78 3.72 14.77 0.47
CA TYR A 78 3.58 15.79 -0.54
C TYR A 78 4.45 17.03 -0.29
N GLU A 79 4.28 17.73 0.85
CA GLU A 79 4.82 19.08 1.03
C GLU A 79 6.35 19.11 1.11
N LEU A 80 6.99 18.15 1.82
CA LEU A 80 8.45 18.07 1.91
C LEU A 80 9.08 17.87 0.54
N TYR A 81 8.48 17.03 -0.31
CA TYR A 81 8.98 16.82 -1.67
C TYR A 81 8.86 18.07 -2.53
N TYR A 82 7.74 18.78 -2.44
CA TYR A 82 7.58 20.06 -3.15
C TYR A 82 8.48 21.16 -2.59
N LYS A 83 8.78 21.13 -1.28
CA LYS A 83 9.68 22.11 -0.64
C LYS A 83 11.12 21.92 -1.06
N TYR A 84 11.61 20.69 -1.15
CA TYR A 84 13.03 20.38 -1.33
C TYR A 84 13.40 19.83 -2.70
N LEU A 85 12.46 19.20 -3.42
CA LEU A 85 12.72 18.44 -4.65
C LEU A 85 11.95 18.95 -5.88
N SER A 86 11.24 20.09 -5.80
CA SER A 86 10.63 20.69 -6.98
C SER A 86 11.65 21.51 -7.76
N ASP A 87 11.61 21.43 -9.12
CA ASP A 87 12.43 22.24 -10.01
C ASP A 87 11.97 23.70 -10.00
N ARG A 88 12.48 24.49 -9.07
CA ARG A 88 12.21 25.93 -9.01
C ARG A 88 13.19 26.77 -9.84
N GLY A 89 13.70 26.23 -10.94
CA GLY A 89 14.61 26.93 -11.83
C GLY A 89 16.03 27.17 -11.28
N THR A 90 16.45 26.37 -10.30
CA THR A 90 17.80 26.36 -9.73
C THR A 90 18.40 24.97 -9.84
N ASN A 91 19.73 24.87 -9.91
CA ASN A 91 20.44 23.60 -9.87
C ASN A 91 20.23 22.93 -8.50
N VAL A 92 19.19 22.10 -8.38
CA VAL A 92 18.98 21.27 -7.20
C VAL A 92 19.82 20.01 -7.38
N ASP A 93 20.74 19.76 -6.44
CA ASP A 93 21.36 18.45 -6.33
C ASP A 93 20.30 17.50 -5.74
N TYR A 94 19.67 16.69 -6.59
CA TYR A 94 18.62 15.77 -6.19
C TYR A 94 19.10 14.71 -5.21
N ASN A 95 20.37 14.32 -5.24
CA ASN A 95 20.89 13.32 -4.30
C ASN A 95 21.01 13.93 -2.90
N GLU A 96 21.58 15.12 -2.77
CA GLU A 96 21.70 15.82 -1.49
C GLU A 96 20.31 16.16 -0.92
N ALA A 97 19.39 16.66 -1.75
CA ALA A 97 18.03 16.98 -1.33
C ALA A 97 17.24 15.74 -0.92
N ASN A 98 17.43 14.61 -1.62
CA ASN A 98 16.79 13.34 -1.25
C ASN A 98 17.35 12.79 0.06
N GLU A 99 18.67 12.77 0.25
CA GLU A 99 19.30 12.37 1.52
C GLU A 99 18.79 13.20 2.69
N TYR A 100 18.60 14.50 2.48
CA TYR A 100 18.04 15.39 3.49
C TYR A 100 16.60 15.04 3.84
N VAL A 101 15.75 14.82 2.84
CA VAL A 101 14.34 14.41 3.04
C VAL A 101 14.27 13.04 3.70
N ASP A 102 15.09 12.09 3.30
CA ASP A 102 15.19 10.77 3.93
C ASP A 102 15.60 10.87 5.40
N GLY A 103 16.50 11.80 5.73
CA GLY A 103 16.86 12.14 7.10
C GLY A 103 15.69 12.67 7.94
N LEU A 104 14.82 13.50 7.35
CA LEU A 104 13.59 13.98 8.01
C LEU A 104 12.59 12.83 8.25
N PHE A 105 12.47 11.90 7.32
CA PHE A 105 11.64 10.70 7.52
C PHE A 105 12.18 9.81 8.64
N ALA A 106 13.50 9.55 8.65
CA ALA A 106 14.12 8.75 9.70
C ALA A 106 13.92 9.39 11.09
N GLU A 107 14.06 10.72 11.20
CA GLU A 107 13.81 11.44 12.45
C GLU A 107 12.33 11.40 12.85
N THR A 108 11.41 11.50 11.87
CA THR A 108 9.97 11.35 12.13
C THR A 108 9.66 9.97 12.71
N ALA A 109 10.16 8.91 12.08
CA ALA A 109 9.96 7.55 12.57
C ALA A 109 10.52 7.36 13.98
N LYS A 110 11.73 7.87 14.23
CA LYS A 110 12.36 7.81 15.56
C LYS A 110 11.56 8.54 16.63
N GLN A 111 11.07 9.75 16.34
CA GLN A 111 10.28 10.52 17.30
C GLN A 111 8.90 9.87 17.52
N ALA A 112 8.23 9.40 16.47
CA ALA A 112 6.96 8.67 16.59
C ALA A 112 7.10 7.40 17.43
N MET A 113 8.16 6.61 17.21
CA MET A 113 8.46 5.43 18.04
C MET A 113 8.80 5.82 19.49
N ALA A 114 9.56 6.88 19.72
CA ALA A 114 9.85 7.34 21.06
C ALA A 114 8.57 7.74 21.81
N VAL A 115 7.63 8.35 21.14
CA VAL A 115 6.31 8.68 21.71
C VAL A 115 5.52 7.42 22.03
N LEU A 116 5.48 6.43 21.15
CA LEU A 116 4.80 5.16 21.41
C LEU A 116 5.40 4.38 22.58
N VAL A 117 6.73 4.39 22.73
CA VAL A 117 7.43 3.61 23.77
C VAL A 117 7.53 4.36 25.10
N SER A 118 7.84 5.66 25.05
CA SER A 118 8.17 6.45 26.26
C SER A 118 7.06 7.44 26.64
N GLY A 119 6.21 7.83 25.71
CA GLY A 119 5.12 8.78 25.88
C GLY A 119 3.75 8.13 26.03
N PHE A 120 3.70 6.79 26.15
CA PHE A 120 2.46 6.04 26.26
C PHE A 120 1.65 6.44 27.49
N ASP A 121 0.49 7.06 27.29
CA ASP A 121 -0.43 7.39 28.38
C ASP A 121 -1.47 6.27 28.55
N PHE A 122 -1.30 5.49 29.63
CA PHE A 122 -2.24 4.40 29.96
C PHE A 122 -3.70 4.88 30.14
N LYS A 123 -3.94 6.15 30.40
CA LYS A 123 -5.32 6.68 30.47
C LYS A 123 -5.98 6.76 29.10
N ARG A 124 -5.17 6.73 28.04
CA ARG A 124 -5.61 6.78 26.64
C ARG A 124 -5.46 5.43 25.92
N ILE A 125 -5.33 4.31 26.66
CA ILE A 125 -5.12 2.98 26.12
C ILE A 125 -6.17 2.62 25.05
N ASN A 126 -7.42 2.99 25.25
CA ASN A 126 -8.50 2.69 24.30
C ASN A 126 -8.26 3.41 22.95
N GLU A 127 -7.76 4.64 22.97
CA GLU A 127 -7.46 5.38 21.73
C GLU A 127 -6.32 4.72 20.93
N TYR A 128 -5.31 4.16 21.61
CA TYR A 128 -4.25 3.39 20.95
C TYR A 128 -4.75 2.06 20.40
N VAL A 129 -5.66 1.37 21.12
CA VAL A 129 -6.29 0.13 20.65
C VAL A 129 -7.17 0.42 19.42
N ASP A 130 -7.99 1.46 19.47
CA ASP A 130 -8.82 1.87 18.35
C ASP A 130 -7.97 2.24 17.12
N MET A 131 -6.89 3.01 17.32
CA MET A 131 -5.92 3.35 16.29
C MET A 131 -5.30 2.10 15.64
N PHE A 132 -4.90 1.12 16.48
CA PHE A 132 -4.32 -0.14 15.99
C PHE A 132 -5.34 -0.92 15.16
N ASN A 133 -6.55 -1.10 15.66
CA ASN A 133 -7.62 -1.81 14.96
C ASN A 133 -7.97 -1.13 13.63
N GLU A 134 -8.12 0.19 13.62
CA GLU A 134 -8.30 0.95 12.38
C GLU A 134 -7.13 0.75 11.41
N GLY A 135 -5.88 0.75 11.91
CA GLY A 135 -4.69 0.52 11.08
C GLY A 135 -4.64 -0.87 10.46
N VAL A 136 -5.13 -1.88 11.18
CA VAL A 136 -5.27 -3.25 10.67
C VAL A 136 -6.36 -3.32 9.61
N GLU A 137 -7.55 -2.76 9.87
CA GLU A 137 -8.67 -2.73 8.93
C GLU A 137 -8.33 -1.99 7.63
N GLU A 138 -7.56 -0.90 7.73
CA GLU A 138 -7.09 -0.11 6.59
C GLU A 138 -5.86 -0.71 5.88
N ASN A 139 -5.31 -1.83 6.35
CA ASN A 139 -4.04 -2.42 5.88
C ASN A 139 -2.85 -1.44 5.92
N THR A 140 -2.79 -0.58 6.93
CA THR A 140 -1.74 0.42 7.14
C THR A 140 -0.79 0.07 8.29
N ILE A 141 -1.11 -0.98 9.05
CA ILE A 141 -0.24 -1.66 10.01
C ILE A 141 -0.16 -3.12 9.60
N MET A 142 1.05 -3.64 9.42
CA MET A 142 1.31 -5.05 9.15
C MET A 142 2.51 -5.51 9.98
N LEU A 143 2.42 -6.73 10.50
CA LEU A 143 3.42 -7.38 11.34
C LEU A 143 3.79 -8.73 10.76
N TRP A 144 5.08 -9.04 10.79
CA TRP A 144 5.58 -10.38 10.50
C TRP A 144 6.63 -10.74 11.56
N PHE A 145 6.62 -11.98 12.03
CA PHE A 145 7.56 -12.50 13.01
C PHE A 145 8.30 -13.74 12.50
N VAL A 146 9.54 -13.89 12.94
CA VAL A 146 10.35 -15.09 12.65
C VAL A 146 9.87 -16.28 13.48
N ASP A 147 9.42 -16.05 14.71
CA ASP A 147 8.84 -17.08 15.56
C ASP A 147 7.44 -17.44 15.06
N GLU A 148 7.21 -18.74 14.80
CA GLU A 148 5.95 -19.25 14.23
C GLU A 148 4.74 -18.99 15.14
N GLN A 149 4.93 -18.98 16.47
CA GLN A 149 3.82 -18.73 17.40
C GLN A 149 3.45 -17.24 17.44
N GLU A 150 4.44 -16.34 17.40
CA GLU A 150 4.21 -14.89 17.32
C GLU A 150 3.58 -14.53 15.97
N GLU A 151 4.01 -15.16 14.88
CA GLU A 151 3.41 -15.00 13.54
C GLU A 151 1.96 -15.49 13.53
N GLN A 152 1.64 -16.61 14.22
CA GLN A 152 0.26 -17.05 14.34
C GLN A 152 -0.61 -16.02 15.08
N TYR A 153 -0.09 -15.36 16.11
CA TYR A 153 -0.82 -14.29 16.79
C TYR A 153 -1.06 -13.07 15.86
N ALA A 154 -0.11 -12.74 14.98
CA ALA A 154 -0.31 -11.69 13.99
C ALA A 154 -1.40 -12.07 12.97
N LYS A 155 -1.44 -13.33 12.54
CA LYS A 155 -2.50 -13.89 11.66
C LYS A 155 -3.86 -13.85 12.35
N ASP A 156 -3.95 -14.33 13.58
CA ASP A 156 -5.19 -14.34 14.36
C ASP A 156 -5.72 -12.92 14.65
N ALA A 157 -4.82 -11.96 14.81
CA ALA A 157 -5.15 -10.53 14.95
C ALA A 157 -5.47 -9.82 13.62
N GLY A 158 -5.32 -10.51 12.47
CA GLY A 158 -5.57 -9.95 11.14
C GLY A 158 -4.54 -8.92 10.66
N CYS A 159 -3.37 -8.83 11.32
CA CYS A 159 -2.33 -7.85 11.01
C CYS A 159 -1.09 -8.44 10.34
N SER A 160 -1.07 -9.72 9.96
CA SER A 160 0.06 -10.34 9.25
C SER A 160 0.25 -9.82 7.82
N GLY A 161 -0.81 -9.28 7.21
CA GLY A 161 -0.77 -8.76 5.84
C GLY A 161 -0.51 -9.80 4.75
N ASN A 162 -0.53 -11.09 5.08
CA ASN A 162 -0.43 -12.18 4.10
C ASN A 162 -1.65 -12.20 3.18
N LEU A 163 -1.50 -12.79 2.00
CA LEU A 163 -2.65 -13.10 1.16
C LEU A 163 -3.49 -14.18 1.85
N ASN A 164 -4.82 -14.00 1.81
CA ASN A 164 -5.74 -14.93 2.46
C ASN A 164 -5.83 -16.25 1.67
N ASP A 165 -5.44 -17.34 2.29
CA ASP A 165 -5.47 -18.71 1.75
C ASP A 165 -6.61 -19.57 2.33
N ASP A 166 -7.50 -19.00 3.15
CA ASP A 166 -8.66 -19.69 3.73
C ASP A 166 -9.90 -19.58 2.82
N PRO A 167 -10.31 -20.67 2.16
CA PRO A 167 -11.50 -20.66 1.32
C PRO A 167 -12.81 -20.44 2.08
N ALA A 168 -12.86 -20.72 3.41
CA ALA A 168 -14.06 -20.52 4.22
C ALA A 168 -14.35 -19.05 4.51
N ASN A 169 -13.32 -18.19 4.42
CA ASN A 169 -13.40 -16.75 4.60
C ASN A 169 -12.93 -16.03 3.34
N PRO A 170 -13.68 -16.08 2.22
CA PRO A 170 -13.21 -15.65 0.91
C PRO A 170 -12.85 -14.17 0.88
N GLU A 171 -11.66 -13.86 0.35
CA GLU A 171 -11.16 -12.50 0.15
C GLU A 171 -10.58 -12.36 -1.26
N ALA A 172 -11.06 -11.39 -2.03
CA ALA A 172 -10.45 -10.97 -3.29
C ALA A 172 -9.46 -9.82 -3.04
N GLY A 173 -8.34 -9.82 -3.76
CA GLY A 173 -7.32 -8.79 -3.64
C GLY A 173 -7.32 -7.81 -4.81
N VAL A 174 -7.18 -6.51 -4.54
CA VAL A 174 -6.96 -5.45 -5.54
C VAL A 174 -5.72 -4.67 -5.13
N PHE A 175 -4.57 -5.02 -5.70
CA PHE A 175 -3.31 -4.41 -5.32
C PHE A 175 -2.70 -3.62 -6.46
N PHE A 176 -2.22 -2.42 -6.13
CA PHE A 176 -1.50 -1.55 -7.04
C PHE A 176 -0.16 -1.14 -6.44
N SER A 177 0.91 -1.32 -7.20
CA SER A 177 2.26 -0.93 -6.80
C SER A 177 2.83 0.05 -7.82
N LEU A 178 3.37 1.17 -7.35
CA LEU A 178 4.06 2.13 -8.23
C LEU A 178 5.34 1.52 -8.79
N TYR A 179 5.48 1.52 -10.12
CA TYR A 179 6.67 1.01 -10.78
C TYR A 179 7.87 1.95 -10.66
N GLU A 180 7.63 3.25 -10.78
CA GLU A 180 8.69 4.25 -10.77
C GLU A 180 8.86 4.90 -9.38
N PRO A 181 10.09 5.22 -8.99
CA PRO A 181 10.36 6.00 -7.79
C PRO A 181 9.90 7.45 -8.01
N CYS A 182 8.61 7.70 -7.87
CA CYS A 182 7.98 9.00 -7.97
C CYS A 182 7.08 9.28 -6.76
N LYS A 183 6.47 10.46 -6.69
CA LYS A 183 5.56 10.86 -5.60
C LYS A 183 4.11 10.98 -6.06
N LEU A 184 3.79 10.36 -7.18
CA LEU A 184 2.45 10.41 -7.79
C LEU A 184 1.41 9.57 -7.04
N GLY A 185 1.82 8.65 -6.17
CA GLY A 185 0.91 7.90 -5.29
C GLY A 185 0.03 8.80 -4.44
N TRP A 186 0.48 10.02 -4.12
CA TRP A 186 -0.35 11.05 -3.48
C TRP A 186 -1.63 11.36 -4.26
N PHE A 187 -1.61 11.26 -5.58
CA PHE A 187 -2.72 11.60 -6.46
C PHE A 187 -3.54 10.39 -6.92
N LEU A 188 -3.18 9.17 -6.51
CA LEU A 188 -3.90 7.96 -6.88
C LEU A 188 -5.13 7.75 -6.00
N ASN A 189 -6.27 7.47 -6.64
CA ASN A 189 -7.44 6.88 -6.00
C ASN A 189 -7.66 5.49 -6.57
N ILE A 190 -8.09 4.56 -5.72
CA ILE A 190 -8.55 3.23 -6.10
C ILE A 190 -9.93 3.04 -5.47
N ASP A 191 -10.95 3.01 -6.31
CA ASP A 191 -12.32 2.77 -5.89
C ASP A 191 -12.74 1.39 -6.39
N THR A 192 -13.39 0.58 -5.52
CA THR A 192 -13.88 -0.76 -5.83
C THR A 192 -15.36 -0.86 -5.58
N GLU A 193 -16.08 -1.43 -6.54
CA GLU A 193 -17.50 -1.75 -6.43
C GLU A 193 -17.68 -3.26 -6.67
N MET A 194 -18.54 -3.91 -5.88
CA MET A 194 -18.84 -5.32 -5.98
C MET A 194 -20.35 -5.51 -6.06
N SER A 195 -20.78 -6.39 -6.97
CA SER A 195 -22.19 -6.76 -7.11
C SER A 195 -22.68 -7.64 -5.94
N GLU A 196 -23.99 -7.78 -5.80
CA GLU A 196 -24.56 -8.90 -5.07
C GLU A 196 -24.15 -10.22 -5.73
N PRO A 197 -24.01 -11.32 -4.95
CA PRO A 197 -23.59 -12.60 -5.48
C PRO A 197 -24.67 -13.26 -6.37
N VAL A 198 -24.21 -13.88 -7.44
CA VAL A 198 -24.99 -14.87 -8.19
C VAL A 198 -24.63 -16.25 -7.66
N ILE A 199 -25.63 -16.98 -7.14
CA ILE A 199 -25.45 -18.35 -6.66
C ILE A 199 -25.51 -19.29 -7.86
N ASN A 200 -24.44 -20.02 -8.11
CA ASN A 200 -24.31 -20.96 -9.22
C ASN A 200 -24.93 -22.33 -8.86
N ALA A 201 -25.22 -23.14 -9.86
CA ALA A 201 -25.82 -24.46 -9.67
C ALA A 201 -24.94 -25.47 -8.92
N ASP A 202 -23.64 -25.26 -8.90
CA ASP A 202 -22.63 -26.02 -8.18
C ASP A 202 -22.41 -25.54 -6.74
N GLY A 203 -23.15 -24.51 -6.27
CA GLY A 203 -23.04 -23.96 -4.94
C GLY A 203 -21.95 -22.89 -4.77
N THR A 204 -21.22 -22.56 -5.82
CA THR A 204 -20.27 -21.43 -5.81
C THR A 204 -21.02 -20.09 -5.91
N ARG A 205 -20.34 -18.99 -5.57
CA ARG A 205 -20.90 -17.62 -5.64
C ARG A 205 -20.02 -16.77 -6.55
N SER A 206 -20.60 -16.17 -7.56
CA SER A 206 -19.93 -15.26 -8.48
C SER A 206 -20.26 -13.82 -8.16
N TYR A 207 -19.24 -12.95 -8.19
CA TYR A 207 -19.33 -11.51 -7.95
C TYR A 207 -18.68 -10.77 -9.11
N ASP A 208 -19.35 -9.76 -9.63
CA ASP A 208 -18.76 -8.83 -10.58
C ASP A 208 -18.10 -7.69 -9.79
N ILE A 209 -16.81 -7.44 -10.05
CA ILE A 209 -16.03 -6.40 -9.41
C ILE A 209 -15.65 -5.36 -10.44
N THR A 210 -15.83 -4.09 -10.11
CA THR A 210 -15.36 -2.95 -10.88
C THR A 210 -14.30 -2.20 -10.09
N VAL A 211 -13.10 -2.08 -10.64
CA VAL A 211 -12.00 -1.29 -10.08
C VAL A 211 -11.81 -0.05 -10.93
N THR A 212 -11.83 1.13 -10.29
CA THR A 212 -11.57 2.41 -10.94
C THR A 212 -10.34 3.05 -10.33
N LEU A 213 -9.27 3.16 -11.13
CA LEU A 213 -8.06 3.90 -10.74
C LEU A 213 -8.12 5.30 -11.33
N THR A 214 -7.98 6.30 -10.48
CA THR A 214 -8.05 7.71 -10.88
C THR A 214 -6.79 8.45 -10.47
N ASN A 215 -6.20 9.18 -11.43
CA ASN A 215 -5.11 10.11 -11.19
C ASN A 215 -5.68 11.54 -11.07
N THR A 216 -5.64 12.07 -9.85
CA THR A 216 -6.24 13.39 -9.51
C THR A 216 -5.27 14.55 -9.65
N ILE A 217 -4.05 14.32 -10.20
CA ILE A 217 -3.07 15.39 -10.38
C ILE A 217 -3.60 16.49 -11.29
N LYS A 218 -3.43 17.74 -10.89
CA LYS A 218 -3.84 18.91 -11.69
C LYS A 218 -2.67 19.40 -12.52
N ARG A 219 -2.95 20.00 -13.67
CA ARG A 219 -1.92 20.62 -14.54
C ARG A 219 -1.03 21.61 -13.79
N SER A 220 -1.56 22.35 -12.82
CA SER A 220 -0.78 23.26 -11.98
C SER A 220 0.24 22.51 -11.09
N ASN A 221 -0.06 21.31 -10.64
CA ASN A 221 0.87 20.47 -9.91
C ASN A 221 1.99 19.98 -10.83
N ILE A 222 1.65 19.52 -12.04
CA ILE A 222 2.62 19.05 -13.04
C ILE A 222 3.61 20.15 -13.40
N THR A 223 3.14 21.39 -13.64
CA THR A 223 4.02 22.53 -14.01
C THR A 223 4.95 22.96 -12.87
N ARG A 224 4.60 22.68 -11.62
CA ARG A 224 5.40 23.07 -10.44
C ARG A 224 6.30 21.95 -9.90
N ALA A 225 6.01 20.72 -10.29
CA ALA A 225 6.76 19.56 -9.88
C ALA A 225 7.98 19.35 -10.77
N GLY A 226 9.10 18.94 -10.18
CA GLY A 226 10.27 18.49 -10.92
C GLY A 226 10.17 17.02 -11.32
N GLY A 227 11.14 16.57 -12.11
CA GLY A 227 11.21 15.19 -12.59
C GLY A 227 11.20 14.15 -11.47
N TYR A 228 11.78 14.46 -10.33
CA TYR A 228 11.76 13.57 -9.16
C TYR A 228 10.35 13.28 -8.64
N ILE A 229 9.47 14.26 -8.68
CA ILE A 229 8.08 14.11 -8.22
C ILE A 229 7.24 13.40 -9.28
N LEU A 230 7.41 13.76 -10.56
CA LEU A 230 6.57 13.31 -11.65
C LEU A 230 6.99 11.94 -12.24
N GLY A 231 8.23 11.50 -12.02
CA GLY A 231 8.76 10.34 -12.72
C GLY A 231 8.88 10.56 -14.23
N GLY A 232 9.02 9.47 -14.98
CA GLY A 232 9.25 9.51 -16.44
C GLY A 232 8.00 9.76 -17.30
N PHE A 233 6.78 9.72 -16.71
CA PHE A 233 5.51 9.76 -17.45
C PHE A 233 4.77 11.10 -17.36
N ASN A 234 5.48 12.19 -17.07
CA ASN A 234 4.95 13.55 -17.06
C ASN A 234 3.60 13.70 -16.29
N GLY A 235 3.51 13.03 -15.14
CA GLY A 235 2.33 13.05 -14.29
C GLY A 235 1.38 11.86 -14.48
N GLY A 236 1.63 10.96 -15.43
CA GLY A 236 0.97 9.66 -15.51
C GLY A 236 1.47 8.72 -14.40
N ILE A 237 0.58 8.04 -13.71
CA ILE A 237 0.91 7.08 -12.66
C ILE A 237 1.13 5.71 -13.30
N ARG A 238 2.38 5.26 -13.36
CA ARG A 238 2.71 3.94 -13.89
C ARG A 238 2.89 2.94 -12.76
N GLY A 239 2.31 1.74 -12.92
CA GLY A 239 2.40 0.71 -11.89
C GLY A 239 1.97 -0.67 -12.34
N PHE A 240 2.02 -1.58 -11.39
CA PHE A 240 1.51 -2.94 -11.49
C PHE A 240 0.13 -3.01 -10.86
N VAL A 241 -0.80 -3.70 -11.49
CA VAL A 241 -2.06 -4.11 -10.87
C VAL A 241 -2.08 -5.61 -10.74
N HIS A 242 -2.46 -6.10 -9.55
CA HIS A 242 -2.69 -7.51 -9.26
C HIS A 242 -4.08 -7.66 -8.68
N LEU A 243 -4.85 -8.56 -9.27
CA LEU A 243 -6.23 -8.86 -8.93
C LEU A 243 -6.29 -10.33 -8.53
N PHE A 244 -6.45 -10.62 -7.24
CA PHE A 244 -6.45 -11.99 -6.72
C PHE A 244 -7.86 -12.53 -6.58
N ALA A 245 -8.04 -13.78 -7.01
CA ALA A 245 -9.21 -14.57 -6.67
C ALA A 245 -9.19 -14.93 -5.18
N PRO A 246 -10.37 -15.20 -4.57
CA PRO A 246 -10.42 -15.83 -3.26
C PRO A 246 -9.82 -17.25 -3.31
N ALA A 247 -9.29 -17.73 -2.19
CA ALA A 247 -8.72 -19.07 -2.08
C ALA A 247 -9.73 -20.16 -2.52
N GLY A 248 -9.24 -21.09 -3.33
CA GLY A 248 -10.07 -22.15 -3.93
C GLY A 248 -11.12 -21.67 -4.93
N GLY A 249 -11.13 -20.38 -5.23
CA GLY A 249 -12.01 -19.75 -6.22
C GLY A 249 -11.28 -19.44 -7.53
N THR A 250 -11.94 -18.69 -8.41
CA THR A 250 -11.42 -18.34 -9.74
C THR A 250 -11.60 -16.86 -10.05
N ILE A 251 -10.85 -16.36 -11.06
CA ILE A 251 -10.96 -14.99 -11.56
C ILE A 251 -10.98 -14.99 -13.11
N GLY A 252 -11.82 -14.16 -13.73
CA GLY A 252 -11.90 -14.08 -15.18
C GLY A 252 -12.82 -12.98 -15.69
N ASN A 253 -13.22 -13.10 -16.97
CA ASN A 253 -14.13 -12.17 -17.65
C ASN A 253 -13.66 -10.71 -17.60
N PHE A 254 -12.35 -10.48 -17.83
CA PHE A 254 -11.77 -9.14 -17.76
C PHE A 254 -12.25 -8.25 -18.92
N GLU A 255 -12.75 -7.07 -18.55
CA GLU A 255 -13.08 -5.97 -19.44
C GLU A 255 -12.37 -4.69 -18.98
N THR A 256 -11.84 -3.91 -19.90
CA THR A 256 -11.19 -2.63 -19.61
C THR A 256 -11.66 -1.54 -20.55
N ASN A 257 -11.73 -0.30 -20.07
CA ASN A 257 -12.25 0.83 -20.84
C ASN A 257 -11.30 1.34 -21.94
N ASN A 258 -10.03 0.91 -21.96
CA ASN A 258 -9.01 1.38 -22.91
C ASN A 258 -8.25 0.25 -23.60
N GLY A 259 -8.72 -1.00 -23.51
CA GLY A 259 -8.08 -2.16 -24.12
C GLY A 259 -6.83 -2.65 -23.38
N LEU A 260 -6.63 -2.26 -22.12
CA LEU A 260 -5.57 -2.82 -21.26
C LEU A 260 -5.74 -4.33 -21.17
N LYS A 261 -4.67 -5.08 -21.43
CA LYS A 261 -4.70 -6.54 -21.37
C LYS A 261 -4.39 -7.00 -19.96
N ILE A 262 -5.29 -7.75 -19.33
CA ILE A 262 -5.04 -8.47 -18.09
C ILE A 262 -4.59 -9.90 -18.44
N THR A 263 -3.47 -10.32 -17.90
CA THR A 263 -2.94 -11.68 -18.05
C THR A 263 -3.26 -12.45 -16.77
N THR A 264 -3.58 -13.74 -16.89
CA THR A 264 -3.81 -14.60 -15.72
C THR A 264 -2.62 -15.51 -15.47
N ASP A 265 -2.32 -15.77 -14.22
CA ASP A 265 -1.30 -16.70 -13.74
C ASP A 265 -1.74 -17.22 -12.35
N GLU A 266 -0.88 -17.97 -11.68
CA GLU A 266 -1.10 -18.49 -10.33
C GLU A 266 0.03 -18.01 -9.41
N TYR A 267 -0.31 -17.63 -8.18
CA TYR A 267 0.60 -17.27 -7.13
C TYR A 267 0.18 -17.95 -5.81
N ASP A 268 1.01 -18.86 -5.30
CA ASP A 268 0.77 -19.62 -4.06
C ASP A 268 -0.65 -20.23 -4.00
N ASN A 269 -1.07 -20.91 -5.08
CA ASN A 269 -2.40 -21.52 -5.28
C ASN A 269 -3.58 -20.53 -5.38
N LEU A 270 -3.32 -19.23 -5.53
CA LEU A 270 -4.34 -18.23 -5.82
C LEU A 270 -4.27 -17.85 -7.30
N GLU A 271 -5.40 -17.86 -7.99
CA GLU A 271 -5.46 -17.30 -9.33
C GLU A 271 -5.30 -15.77 -9.27
N VAL A 272 -4.48 -15.21 -10.16
CA VAL A 272 -4.21 -13.78 -10.23
C VAL A 272 -4.33 -13.25 -11.64
N GLY A 273 -5.13 -12.20 -11.83
CA GLY A 273 -5.12 -11.36 -13.02
C GLY A 273 -4.17 -10.19 -12.81
N TYR A 274 -3.28 -9.91 -13.76
CA TYR A 274 -2.29 -8.85 -13.58
C TYR A 274 -1.95 -8.09 -14.86
N ASN A 275 -1.47 -6.86 -14.69
CA ASN A 275 -0.77 -6.09 -15.70
C ASN A 275 0.40 -5.35 -15.07
N VAL A 276 1.57 -5.41 -15.70
CA VAL A 276 2.84 -4.84 -15.18
C VAL A 276 3.23 -3.53 -15.85
N ASP A 277 2.39 -2.96 -16.69
CA ASP A 277 2.66 -1.73 -17.44
C ASP A 277 1.41 -0.82 -17.53
N LEU A 278 0.61 -0.81 -16.48
CA LEU A 278 -0.57 0.03 -16.39
C LEU A 278 -0.15 1.49 -16.16
N VAL A 279 -0.75 2.40 -16.94
CA VAL A 279 -0.58 3.84 -16.77
C VAL A 279 -1.93 4.50 -16.55
N VAL A 280 -2.06 5.23 -15.43
CA VAL A 280 -3.26 6.01 -15.11
C VAL A 280 -2.97 7.48 -15.43
N GLU A 281 -3.49 7.94 -16.56
CA GLU A 281 -3.32 9.32 -17.03
C GLU A 281 -4.17 10.31 -16.23
N ALA A 282 -3.68 11.53 -16.09
CA ALA A 282 -4.42 12.59 -15.44
C ALA A 282 -5.75 12.88 -16.16
N GLY A 283 -6.87 12.80 -15.42
CA GLY A 283 -8.21 13.04 -15.96
C GLY A 283 -8.75 11.94 -16.87
N SER A 284 -8.08 10.78 -16.96
CA SER A 284 -8.54 9.61 -17.73
C SER A 284 -8.52 8.37 -16.82
N PRO A 285 -9.60 8.07 -16.08
CA PRO A 285 -9.66 6.93 -15.21
C PRO A 285 -9.45 5.61 -15.96
N GLN A 286 -8.70 4.71 -15.33
CA GLN A 286 -8.58 3.33 -15.78
C GLN A 286 -9.65 2.49 -15.08
N VAL A 287 -10.51 1.85 -15.84
CA VAL A 287 -11.56 0.96 -15.32
C VAL A 287 -11.27 -0.47 -15.72
N ILE A 288 -11.28 -1.37 -14.74
CA ILE A 288 -11.13 -2.81 -14.91
C ILE A 288 -12.35 -3.48 -14.30
N LYS A 289 -13.07 -4.26 -15.10
CA LYS A 289 -14.18 -5.10 -14.65
C LYS A 289 -13.77 -6.56 -14.77
N TYR A 290 -14.17 -7.36 -13.81
CA TYR A 290 -13.91 -8.79 -13.82
C TYR A 290 -14.87 -9.53 -12.90
N THR A 291 -14.94 -10.85 -13.05
CA THR A 291 -15.75 -11.72 -12.21
C THR A 291 -14.82 -12.58 -11.34
N VAL A 292 -15.12 -12.70 -10.06
CA VAL A 292 -14.54 -13.71 -9.18
C VAL A 292 -15.61 -14.70 -8.76
N THR A 293 -15.20 -15.96 -8.54
CA THR A 293 -16.08 -17.02 -8.05
C THR A 293 -15.45 -17.65 -6.82
N THR A 294 -16.22 -17.85 -5.75
CA THR A 294 -15.73 -18.47 -4.49
C THR A 294 -15.56 -19.99 -4.67
N ALA A 295 -14.90 -20.62 -3.70
CA ALA A 295 -14.94 -22.07 -3.58
C ALA A 295 -16.38 -22.60 -3.40
N GLU A 296 -16.60 -23.89 -3.74
CA GLU A 296 -17.89 -24.56 -3.58
C GLU A 296 -18.28 -24.64 -2.10
N GLY A 297 -19.58 -24.43 -1.81
CA GLY A 297 -20.14 -24.57 -0.46
C GLY A 297 -19.78 -23.45 0.53
N VAL A 298 -19.19 -22.35 0.07
CA VAL A 298 -18.85 -21.20 0.93
C VAL A 298 -20.03 -20.27 1.03
N ASP A 299 -20.54 -20.10 2.26
CA ASP A 299 -21.67 -19.20 2.58
C ASP A 299 -21.23 -17.83 3.10
N THR A 300 -19.98 -17.69 3.53
CA THR A 300 -19.40 -16.42 4.00
C THR A 300 -19.36 -15.41 2.83
N PRO A 301 -19.81 -14.18 3.04
CA PRO A 301 -19.71 -13.14 2.02
C PRO A 301 -18.26 -12.86 1.62
N LEU A 302 -18.03 -12.61 0.32
CA LEU A 302 -16.74 -12.19 -0.19
C LEU A 302 -16.34 -10.84 0.39
N LYS A 303 -15.09 -10.71 0.81
CA LYS A 303 -14.46 -9.43 1.16
C LYS A 303 -13.54 -8.99 0.03
N ILE A 304 -13.30 -7.68 -0.08
CA ILE A 304 -12.27 -7.13 -0.98
C ILE A 304 -11.24 -6.41 -0.14
N ARG A 305 -9.97 -6.81 -0.30
CA ARG A 305 -8.83 -6.07 0.24
C ARG A 305 -8.16 -5.26 -0.86
N THR A 306 -7.97 -3.97 -0.62
CA THR A 306 -7.43 -3.03 -1.61
C THR A 306 -6.20 -2.33 -1.08
N THR A 307 -5.23 -2.04 -1.94
CA THR A 307 -4.11 -1.14 -1.58
C THR A 307 -4.68 0.18 -1.04
N PRO A 308 -4.32 0.58 0.19
CA PRO A 308 -4.78 1.82 0.77
C PRO A 308 -4.27 3.03 -0.03
N THR A 309 -5.13 4.02 -0.24
CA THR A 309 -4.78 5.29 -0.89
C THR A 309 -4.82 6.44 0.10
N LEU A 310 -4.22 7.57 -0.28
CA LEU A 310 -4.15 8.77 0.56
C LEU A 310 -5.31 9.75 0.29
N GLN A 311 -6.39 9.28 -0.34
CA GLN A 311 -7.55 10.10 -0.72
C GLN A 311 -8.16 10.85 0.46
N ALA A 312 -8.29 10.21 1.61
CA ALA A 312 -8.87 10.79 2.82
C ALA A 312 -8.01 11.90 3.48
N TYR A 313 -6.75 12.04 3.04
CA TYR A 313 -5.77 12.97 3.61
C TYR A 313 -5.45 14.18 2.71
N ARG A 314 -6.22 14.37 1.62
CA ARG A 314 -6.01 15.42 0.61
C ARG A 314 -7.03 16.55 0.68
#